data_42387f889e73f08b462915da5c807ab3
#
_entry.id   42387f889e73f08b462915da5c807ab3
#
_cell.length_a   1.000
_cell.length_b   1.000
_cell.length_c   1.000
_cell.angle_alpha   90.00
_cell.angle_beta   90.00
_cell.angle_gamma   90.00
#
_symmetry.space_group_name_H-M   'P 1'
#
loop_
_entity.id
_entity.type
_entity.pdbx_description
1 polymer ?
#
loop_
_entity_poly.entity_id
_entity_poly.type
_entity_poly.pdbx_seq_one_letter_code
_entity_poly.pdbx_strand_id
1 'polypeptide(L)'
;MNATPIFSPRRWTASLLLIVLCVLTSSQKAAAGKQPKVFSIWKKLPSEQLVKIGHRFANNPEQPDSALLALTIVTNRYDKSMNREDKILVQRAQRMKAYVYLYSYYDYAKAYDCLLHAQDIADETNYVSPSTSLDFGLLFSSIGDQTNESSTRRKALEYMRIAFKQSLQVGDHNIANTAFGNAITIAWTLEDYDILKNEWKQFKRLKNNDAPEFTRFNLYYYQILMLLKGKRYDATLPLFDKQIALMPDDDSHARYTMITYYNKARVLALMERYKEAIDILTHCEQISKKYGTKDVSAEIYRNLADYQKRLGNETLALQYQTRFFALKDTLLNLQQFASIKEMSFAGSLQKVNEQMEQGRRERQVMTTTIIVLLIIALIISLSLYILYRKNRQLRASYSNLYQKNQEVLRLEEEYKKPQLEEKYKQSRLGEPDKQALYDKIQQILANSKEIFDTDFSLQRLADLTETSYKKVSQVINEKAGCNFNNLINEYRVKEACRRMNDTEQYGKYTIEAISTSVGFKSRSTFLLQFKRVTGLTPSEYQRAQKSDRS
;
A
#
# COMPACT_ATOMS: atom_id res chain seq x y z
N MET A 1 63.93 34.90 -22.25
CA MET A 1 63.51 35.90 -21.24
C MET A 1 62.12 35.49 -20.76
N ASN A 2 62.09 34.95 -19.55
CA ASN A 2 60.90 34.35 -18.91
C ASN A 2 59.99 35.44 -18.32
N ALA A 3 58.73 35.48 -18.72
CA ALA A 3 57.69 36.24 -18.04
C ALA A 3 56.78 35.28 -17.29
N THR A 4 56.87 35.28 -15.96
CA THR A 4 55.98 34.56 -15.02
C THR A 4 54.58 35.14 -14.97
N PRO A 5 53.50 34.37 -14.95
CA PRO A 5 52.17 34.88 -14.80
C PRO A 5 51.87 35.12 -13.30
N ILE A 6 51.56 36.35 -12.96
CA ILE A 6 51.04 36.79 -11.66
C ILE A 6 49.52 36.66 -11.72
N PHE A 7 48.94 35.50 -11.43
CA PHE A 7 47.55 35.41 -11.02
C PHE A 7 47.33 34.07 -10.29
N SER A 8 47.22 34.12 -8.97
CA SER A 8 46.85 32.95 -8.15
C SER A 8 45.34 32.96 -7.86
N PRO A 9 44.61 31.86 -8.13
CA PRO A 9 43.15 31.77 -7.97
C PRO A 9 42.67 31.84 -6.52
N ARG A 10 43.57 31.75 -5.54
CA ARG A 10 43.21 31.72 -4.10
C ARG A 10 42.82 33.05 -3.46
N ARG A 11 43.12 34.20 -4.09
CA ARG A 11 42.76 35.51 -3.54
C ARG A 11 41.36 35.98 -3.92
N TRP A 12 40.79 35.48 -5.01
CA TRP A 12 39.45 35.87 -5.46
C TRP A 12 38.31 35.17 -4.71
N THR A 13 38.52 33.90 -4.29
CA THR A 13 37.52 33.17 -3.50
C THR A 13 37.32 33.75 -2.10
N ALA A 14 38.40 34.23 -1.47
CA ALA A 14 38.30 34.87 -0.15
C ALA A 14 37.59 36.24 -0.20
N SER A 15 37.83 37.05 -1.26
CA SER A 15 37.19 38.34 -1.43
C SER A 15 35.71 38.24 -1.79
N LEU A 16 35.33 37.26 -2.64
CA LEU A 16 33.92 36.98 -2.94
C LEU A 16 33.16 36.43 -1.71
N LEU A 17 33.79 35.58 -0.91
CA LEU A 17 33.21 35.10 0.36
C LEU A 17 33.00 36.22 1.36
N LEU A 18 33.95 37.17 1.44
CA LEU A 18 33.81 38.35 2.33
C LEU A 18 32.71 39.31 1.86
N ILE A 19 32.55 39.52 0.57
CA ILE A 19 31.47 40.35 0.01
C ILE A 19 30.11 39.67 0.23
N VAL A 20 30.00 38.35 0.02
CA VAL A 20 28.77 37.60 0.33
C VAL A 20 28.48 37.61 1.84
N LEU A 21 29.48 37.46 2.69
CA LEU A 21 29.28 37.60 4.15
C LEU A 21 28.89 39.02 4.56
N CYS A 22 29.48 40.06 3.96
CA CYS A 22 29.11 41.46 4.25
C CYS A 22 27.71 41.80 3.73
N VAL A 23 27.28 41.26 2.60
CA VAL A 23 25.90 41.40 2.10
C VAL A 23 24.90 40.65 2.98
N LEU A 24 25.23 39.43 3.44
CA LEU A 24 24.41 38.68 4.37
C LEU A 24 24.33 39.34 5.76
N THR A 25 25.42 39.91 6.27
CA THR A 25 25.44 40.60 7.58
C THR A 25 24.84 41.99 7.52
N SER A 26 24.91 42.71 6.39
CA SER A 26 24.24 44.00 6.22
C SER A 26 22.72 43.83 6.00
N SER A 27 22.28 42.76 5.31
CA SER A 27 20.84 42.47 5.21
C SER A 27 20.24 42.01 6.54
N GLN A 28 21.00 41.32 7.39
CA GLN A 28 20.54 40.97 8.75
C GLN A 28 20.53 42.17 9.72
N LYS A 29 21.42 43.15 9.57
CA LYS A 29 21.41 44.38 10.41
C LYS A 29 20.35 45.40 9.99
N ALA A 30 19.94 45.44 8.71
CA ALA A 30 18.83 46.28 8.27
C ALA A 30 17.46 45.74 8.72
N ALA A 31 17.35 44.45 9.05
CA ALA A 31 16.11 43.82 9.56
C ALA A 31 15.93 43.94 11.09
N ALA A 32 16.89 44.51 11.82
CA ALA A 32 16.78 44.73 13.27
C ALA A 32 16.07 46.07 13.62
N GLY A 33 15.22 46.60 12.73
CA GLY A 33 14.24 47.63 13.04
C GLY A 33 13.26 47.13 14.10
N LYS A 34 12.92 47.98 15.09
CA LYS A 34 11.99 47.69 16.19
C LYS A 34 10.80 46.90 15.71
N GLN A 35 10.69 45.64 16.14
CA GLN A 35 9.51 44.81 15.83
C GLN A 35 8.24 45.62 16.19
N PRO A 36 7.24 45.71 15.30
CA PRO A 36 6.03 46.45 15.58
C PRO A 36 5.44 45.99 16.93
N LYS A 37 4.98 46.93 17.78
CA LYS A 37 4.32 46.58 19.06
C LYS A 37 3.24 45.51 18.88
N VAL A 38 2.57 45.52 17.74
CA VAL A 38 1.56 44.55 17.33
C VAL A 38 2.13 43.14 17.25
N PHE A 39 3.35 42.95 16.73
CA PHE A 39 3.99 41.64 16.62
C PHE A 39 4.17 40.96 17.99
N SER A 40 4.60 41.70 19.00
CA SER A 40 4.81 41.20 20.36
C SER A 40 3.49 40.76 21.03
N ILE A 41 2.39 41.42 20.69
CA ILE A 41 1.04 41.07 21.18
C ILE A 41 0.53 39.82 20.44
N TRP A 42 0.59 39.80 19.12
CA TRP A 42 0.08 38.70 18.30
C TRP A 42 0.86 37.41 18.50
N LYS A 43 2.16 37.46 18.76
CA LYS A 43 2.96 36.27 19.06
C LYS A 43 2.42 35.45 20.26
N LYS A 44 1.66 36.09 21.16
CA LYS A 44 1.06 35.42 22.33
C LYS A 44 -0.32 34.83 22.04
N LEU A 45 -0.95 35.16 20.91
CA LEU A 45 -2.28 34.67 20.56
C LEU A 45 -2.23 33.19 20.08
N PRO A 46 -3.29 32.41 20.31
CA PRO A 46 -3.44 31.08 19.73
C PRO A 46 -3.41 31.10 18.20
N SER A 47 -2.91 30.05 17.59
CA SER A 47 -2.81 29.92 16.12
C SER A 47 -4.16 30.09 15.42
N GLU A 48 -5.23 29.54 15.99
CA GLU A 48 -6.58 29.68 15.44
C GLU A 48 -7.04 31.14 15.37
N GLN A 49 -6.76 31.96 16.40
CA GLN A 49 -7.08 33.37 16.39
C GLN A 49 -6.27 34.15 15.36
N LEU A 50 -4.99 33.80 15.23
CA LEU A 50 -4.11 34.43 14.23
C LEU A 50 -4.54 34.08 12.80
N VAL A 51 -5.00 32.85 12.53
CA VAL A 51 -5.56 32.48 11.25
C VAL A 51 -6.83 33.28 10.93
N LYS A 52 -7.73 33.51 11.92
CA LYS A 52 -8.91 34.35 11.76
C LYS A 52 -8.54 35.83 11.48
N ILE A 53 -7.55 36.36 12.18
CA ILE A 53 -6.98 37.70 11.94
C ILE A 53 -6.39 37.76 10.53
N GLY A 54 -5.56 36.79 10.15
CA GLY A 54 -4.97 36.70 8.83
C GLY A 54 -6.02 36.68 7.72
N HIS A 55 -7.08 35.89 7.89
CA HIS A 55 -8.21 35.81 6.95
C HIS A 55 -8.91 37.17 6.78
N ARG A 56 -9.21 37.86 7.90
CA ARG A 56 -9.86 39.16 7.86
C ARG A 56 -9.04 40.19 7.08
N PHE A 57 -7.72 40.22 7.30
CA PHE A 57 -6.83 41.17 6.62
C PHE A 57 -6.48 40.74 5.19
N ALA A 58 -6.46 39.45 4.88
CA ALA A 58 -6.20 38.96 3.53
C ALA A 58 -7.27 39.43 2.52
N ASN A 59 -8.50 39.66 2.98
CA ASN A 59 -9.60 40.17 2.17
C ASN A 59 -9.65 41.73 2.16
N ASN A 60 -8.74 42.40 2.87
CA ASN A 60 -8.64 43.85 2.86
C ASN A 60 -7.41 44.29 2.04
N PRO A 61 -7.60 44.87 0.84
CA PRO A 61 -6.50 45.24 -0.04
C PRO A 61 -5.58 46.34 0.53
N GLU A 62 -6.02 47.03 1.56
CA GLU A 62 -5.24 48.10 2.21
C GLU A 62 -4.28 47.58 3.30
N GLN A 63 -4.46 46.34 3.78
CA GLN A 63 -3.72 45.80 4.92
C GLN A 63 -3.11 44.41 4.68
N PRO A 64 -2.51 44.15 3.52
CA PRO A 64 -1.92 42.84 3.21
C PRO A 64 -0.73 42.47 4.12
N ASP A 65 0.03 43.49 4.58
CA ASP A 65 1.15 43.30 5.52
C ASP A 65 0.68 42.76 6.86
N SER A 66 -0.48 43.23 7.35
CA SER A 66 -1.09 42.70 8.59
C SER A 66 -1.51 41.27 8.46
N ALA A 67 -2.06 40.87 7.29
CA ALA A 67 -2.38 39.49 6.99
C ALA A 67 -1.13 38.60 7.02
N LEU A 68 -0.09 39.02 6.28
CA LEU A 68 1.18 38.28 6.23
C LEU A 68 1.83 38.16 7.60
N LEU A 69 1.80 39.20 8.42
CA LEU A 69 2.36 39.16 9.76
C LEU A 69 1.66 38.11 10.64
N ALA A 70 0.34 38.15 10.71
CA ALA A 70 -0.44 37.19 11.50
C ALA A 70 -0.19 35.75 11.05
N LEU A 71 -0.25 35.50 9.74
CA LEU A 71 -0.09 34.17 9.15
C LEU A 71 1.36 33.68 9.27
N THR A 72 2.36 34.57 9.17
CA THR A 72 3.77 34.20 9.35
C THR A 72 4.07 33.76 10.78
N ILE A 73 3.44 34.39 11.79
CA ILE A 73 3.56 33.91 13.17
C ILE A 73 3.06 32.47 13.30
N VAL A 74 1.96 32.12 12.64
CA VAL A 74 1.42 30.73 12.66
C VAL A 74 2.35 29.78 11.95
N THR A 75 2.79 30.13 10.73
CA THR A 75 3.65 29.24 9.94
C THR A 75 5.03 29.02 10.57
N ASN A 76 5.57 30.00 11.30
CA ASN A 76 6.83 29.84 12.04
C ASN A 76 6.72 28.98 13.30
N ARG A 77 5.52 28.61 13.71
CA ARG A 77 5.30 27.66 14.81
C ARG A 77 5.35 26.21 14.36
N TYR A 78 5.39 25.95 13.05
CA TYR A 78 5.41 24.59 12.54
C TYR A 78 6.55 23.78 13.14
N ASP A 79 6.19 22.59 13.64
CA ASP A 79 7.12 21.59 14.12
C ASP A 79 6.58 20.20 13.76
N LYS A 80 7.46 19.27 13.38
CA LYS A 80 7.06 17.91 13.01
C LYS A 80 6.37 17.12 14.13
N SER A 81 6.62 17.50 15.39
CA SER A 81 5.99 16.88 16.56
C SER A 81 4.58 17.39 16.87
N MET A 82 4.13 18.44 16.18
CA MET A 82 2.77 18.98 16.35
C MET A 82 1.71 17.90 16.10
N ASN A 83 0.58 18.03 16.81
CA ASN A 83 -0.59 17.20 16.51
C ASN A 83 -1.17 17.54 15.13
N ARG A 84 -2.02 16.65 14.62
CA ARG A 84 -2.60 16.77 13.28
C ARG A 84 -3.41 18.05 13.07
N GLU A 85 -4.17 18.47 14.07
CA GLU A 85 -5.06 19.65 13.98
C GLU A 85 -4.25 20.94 13.87
N ASP A 86 -3.21 21.09 14.69
CA ASP A 86 -2.31 22.22 14.63
C ASP A 86 -1.56 22.29 13.29
N LYS A 87 -1.12 21.16 12.74
CA LYS A 87 -0.53 21.09 11.40
C LYS A 87 -1.51 21.57 10.33
N ILE A 88 -2.78 21.19 10.40
CA ILE A 88 -3.82 21.66 9.48
C ILE A 88 -4.04 23.19 9.60
N LEU A 89 -3.93 23.75 10.81
CA LEU A 89 -3.98 25.21 10.97
C LEU A 89 -2.78 25.90 10.29
N VAL A 90 -1.58 25.33 10.41
CA VAL A 90 -0.40 25.84 9.69
C VAL A 90 -0.59 25.72 8.19
N GLN A 91 -1.11 24.61 7.69
CA GLN A 91 -1.44 24.39 6.27
C GLN A 91 -2.40 25.47 5.75
N ARG A 92 -3.46 25.78 6.51
CA ARG A 92 -4.39 26.88 6.18
C ARG A 92 -3.69 28.23 6.14
N ALA A 93 -2.81 28.52 7.11
CA ALA A 93 -2.04 29.74 7.13
C ALA A 93 -1.13 29.89 5.91
N GLN A 94 -0.46 28.81 5.48
CA GLN A 94 0.35 28.82 4.26
C GLN A 94 -0.48 29.14 3.01
N ARG A 95 -1.64 28.50 2.86
CA ARG A 95 -2.56 28.80 1.75
C ARG A 95 -3.01 30.25 1.74
N MET A 96 -3.34 30.80 2.89
CA MET A 96 -3.75 32.21 3.00
C MET A 96 -2.60 33.18 2.71
N LYS A 97 -1.37 32.85 3.09
CA LYS A 97 -0.18 33.60 2.65
C LYS A 97 -0.05 33.58 1.13
N ALA A 98 -0.23 32.41 0.52
CA ALA A 98 -0.21 32.29 -0.93
C ALA A 98 -1.26 33.20 -1.60
N TYR A 99 -2.49 33.24 -1.06
CA TYR A 99 -3.54 34.14 -1.54
C TYR A 99 -3.12 35.62 -1.48
N VAL A 100 -2.54 36.06 -0.36
CA VAL A 100 -2.05 37.44 -0.20
C VAL A 100 -0.91 37.75 -1.19
N TYR A 101 0.05 36.84 -1.33
CA TYR A 101 1.12 37.02 -2.32
C TYR A 101 0.57 37.05 -3.75
N LEU A 102 -0.41 36.22 -4.09
CA LEU A 102 -1.00 36.16 -5.42
C LEU A 102 -1.78 37.43 -5.80
N TYR A 103 -2.65 37.89 -4.91
CA TYR A 103 -3.62 38.94 -5.26
C TYR A 103 -3.28 40.33 -4.77
N SER A 104 -2.44 40.46 -3.73
CA SER A 104 -2.05 41.77 -3.19
C SER A 104 -0.65 42.21 -3.66
N TYR A 105 0.29 41.25 -3.71
CA TYR A 105 1.69 41.56 -4.07
C TYR A 105 2.04 41.13 -5.50
N TYR A 106 1.23 40.29 -6.13
CA TYR A 106 1.52 39.68 -7.43
C TYR A 106 2.89 38.95 -7.44
N ASP A 107 3.28 38.43 -6.28
CA ASP A 107 4.50 37.63 -6.08
C ASP A 107 4.17 36.13 -6.25
N TYR A 108 4.12 35.71 -7.50
CA TYR A 108 3.74 34.33 -7.88
C TYR A 108 4.74 33.29 -7.34
N ALA A 109 6.03 33.66 -7.20
CA ALA A 109 7.05 32.75 -6.68
C ALA A 109 6.82 32.44 -5.19
N LYS A 110 6.59 33.47 -4.36
CA LYS A 110 6.25 33.25 -2.95
C LYS A 110 4.90 32.60 -2.76
N ALA A 111 3.92 32.90 -3.61
CA ALA A 111 2.64 32.20 -3.60
C ALA A 111 2.83 30.72 -3.85
N TYR A 112 3.63 30.36 -4.87
CA TYR A 112 3.93 28.96 -5.20
C TYR A 112 4.66 28.24 -4.05
N ASP A 113 5.68 28.85 -3.47
CA ASP A 113 6.42 28.32 -2.32
C ASP A 113 5.50 28.04 -1.12
N CYS A 114 4.63 28.98 -0.77
CA CYS A 114 3.64 28.78 0.28
C CYS A 114 2.69 27.62 -0.02
N LEU A 115 2.27 27.43 -1.28
CA LEU A 115 1.41 26.32 -1.68
C LEU A 115 2.13 24.97 -1.64
N LEU A 116 3.42 24.93 -1.98
CA LEU A 116 4.23 23.71 -1.81
C LEU A 116 4.29 23.29 -0.34
N HIS A 117 4.60 24.23 0.57
CA HIS A 117 4.59 23.92 2.01
C HIS A 117 3.21 23.50 2.52
N ALA A 118 2.13 24.09 2.00
CA ALA A 118 0.78 23.67 2.34
C ALA A 118 0.48 22.23 1.85
N GLN A 119 0.98 21.87 0.68
CA GLN A 119 0.82 20.51 0.12
C GLN A 119 1.64 19.51 0.93
N ASP A 120 2.89 19.81 1.26
CA ASP A 120 3.75 18.93 2.08
C ASP A 120 3.09 18.59 3.42
N ILE A 121 2.50 19.60 4.09
CA ILE A 121 1.76 19.38 5.35
C ILE A 121 0.48 18.55 5.13
N ALA A 122 -0.22 18.76 4.03
CA ALA A 122 -1.41 17.96 3.69
C ALA A 122 -1.04 16.49 3.46
N ASP A 123 0.06 16.23 2.74
CA ASP A 123 0.56 14.89 2.47
C ASP A 123 1.05 14.22 3.77
N GLU A 124 1.79 14.92 4.61
CA GLU A 124 2.26 14.44 5.92
C GLU A 124 1.11 14.04 6.85
N THR A 125 0.02 14.79 6.82
CA THR A 125 -1.16 14.58 7.68
C THR A 125 -2.22 13.68 7.06
N ASN A 126 -2.02 13.19 5.84
CA ASN A 126 -3.04 12.53 5.03
C ASN A 126 -4.35 13.34 4.95
N TYR A 127 -4.23 14.66 4.86
CA TYR A 127 -5.36 15.57 4.79
C TYR A 127 -5.70 15.89 3.34
N VAL A 128 -6.85 15.42 2.87
CA VAL A 128 -7.35 15.80 1.55
C VAL A 128 -7.76 17.28 1.58
N SER A 129 -7.01 18.13 0.88
CA SER A 129 -7.22 19.58 0.84
C SER A 129 -7.64 20.06 -0.55
N PRO A 130 -8.93 20.03 -0.89
CA PRO A 130 -9.42 20.53 -2.18
C PRO A 130 -9.04 21.99 -2.41
N SER A 131 -9.01 22.77 -1.33
CA SER A 131 -8.64 24.18 -1.37
C SER A 131 -7.19 24.40 -1.78
N THR A 132 -6.24 23.54 -1.40
CA THR A 132 -4.84 23.66 -1.86
C THR A 132 -4.74 23.43 -3.38
N SER A 133 -5.42 22.42 -3.88
CA SER A 133 -5.49 22.17 -5.32
C SER A 133 -6.16 23.33 -6.07
N LEU A 134 -7.23 23.91 -5.50
CA LEU A 134 -7.87 25.11 -6.06
C LEU A 134 -6.88 26.29 -6.13
N ASP A 135 -6.14 26.54 -5.05
CA ASP A 135 -5.19 27.66 -4.97
C ASP A 135 -4.03 27.50 -5.98
N PHE A 136 -3.53 26.27 -6.20
CA PHE A 136 -2.60 25.99 -7.31
C PHE A 136 -3.24 26.27 -8.67
N GLY A 137 -4.48 25.88 -8.87
CA GLY A 137 -5.22 26.16 -10.10
C GLY A 137 -5.36 27.67 -10.35
N LEU A 138 -5.68 28.44 -9.33
CA LEU A 138 -5.76 29.92 -9.40
C LEU A 138 -4.42 30.54 -9.72
N LEU A 139 -3.35 30.09 -9.09
CA LEU A 139 -1.99 30.57 -9.35
C LEU A 139 -1.58 30.32 -10.82
N PHE A 140 -1.73 29.09 -11.30
CA PHE A 140 -1.38 28.77 -12.69
C PHE A 140 -2.30 29.45 -13.71
N SER A 141 -3.58 29.69 -13.37
CA SER A 141 -4.47 30.49 -14.20
C SER A 141 -3.96 31.93 -14.34
N SER A 142 -3.61 32.55 -13.21
CA SER A 142 -3.07 33.91 -13.20
C SER A 142 -1.76 34.02 -14.00
N ILE A 143 -0.84 33.06 -13.84
CA ILE A 143 0.39 32.99 -14.63
C ILE A 143 0.07 32.83 -16.14
N GLY A 144 -0.83 31.89 -16.46
CA GLY A 144 -1.23 31.64 -17.85
C GLY A 144 -1.87 32.85 -18.55
N ASP A 145 -2.61 33.67 -17.79
CA ASP A 145 -3.19 34.91 -18.28
C ASP A 145 -2.13 35.99 -18.51
N GLN A 146 -1.13 36.11 -17.62
CA GLN A 146 -0.04 37.09 -17.78
C GLN A 146 0.93 36.68 -18.91
N THR A 147 1.26 35.40 -19.04
CA THR A 147 2.21 34.89 -20.04
C THR A 147 1.56 34.55 -21.37
N ASN A 148 0.23 34.46 -21.43
CA ASN A 148 -0.55 33.97 -22.55
C ASN A 148 -0.18 32.53 -23.00
N GLU A 149 0.31 31.69 -22.07
CA GLU A 149 0.73 30.32 -22.35
C GLU A 149 -0.42 29.31 -22.18
N SER A 150 -0.81 28.64 -23.26
CA SER A 150 -1.84 27.60 -23.24
C SER A 150 -1.43 26.37 -22.39
N SER A 151 -0.14 26.02 -22.34
CA SER A 151 0.37 24.93 -21.50
C SER A 151 0.16 25.21 -20.01
N THR A 152 0.41 26.43 -19.57
CA THR A 152 0.20 26.88 -18.19
C THR A 152 -1.29 26.90 -17.82
N ARG A 153 -2.16 27.34 -18.76
CA ARG A 153 -3.61 27.26 -18.58
C ARG A 153 -4.12 25.82 -18.49
N ARG A 154 -3.57 24.89 -19.29
CA ARG A 154 -3.91 23.45 -19.18
C ARG A 154 -3.52 22.88 -17.82
N LYS A 155 -2.37 23.30 -17.28
CA LYS A 155 -1.95 22.93 -15.91
C LYS A 155 -2.92 23.48 -14.86
N ALA A 156 -3.36 24.74 -15.00
CA ALA A 156 -4.39 25.32 -14.14
C ALA A 156 -5.69 24.50 -14.17
N LEU A 157 -6.14 24.11 -15.36
CA LEU A 157 -7.34 23.28 -15.53
C LEU A 157 -7.19 21.91 -14.86
N GLU A 158 -6.03 21.29 -14.93
CA GLU A 158 -5.74 20.03 -14.24
C GLU A 158 -5.92 20.16 -12.73
N TYR A 159 -5.35 21.21 -12.12
CA TYR A 159 -5.55 21.49 -10.70
C TYR A 159 -7.02 21.80 -10.35
N MET A 160 -7.75 22.53 -11.18
CA MET A 160 -9.18 22.76 -10.98
C MET A 160 -9.98 21.44 -10.99
N ARG A 161 -9.65 20.51 -11.88
CA ARG A 161 -10.28 19.18 -11.94
C ARG A 161 -9.94 18.32 -10.71
N ILE A 162 -8.69 18.40 -10.22
CA ILE A 162 -8.28 17.74 -8.97
C ILE A 162 -9.07 18.32 -7.80
N ALA A 163 -9.13 19.65 -7.67
CA ALA A 163 -9.89 20.32 -6.62
C ALA A 163 -11.38 19.93 -6.65
N PHE A 164 -11.98 19.93 -7.83
CA PHE A 164 -13.37 19.51 -8.02
C PHE A 164 -13.60 18.06 -7.58
N LYS A 165 -12.75 17.13 -8.00
CA LYS A 165 -12.86 15.72 -7.60
C LYS A 165 -12.67 15.52 -6.09
N GLN A 166 -11.65 16.16 -5.51
CA GLN A 166 -11.39 16.09 -4.07
C GLN A 166 -12.54 16.68 -3.25
N SER A 167 -13.11 17.83 -3.70
CA SER A 167 -14.23 18.47 -3.01
C SER A 167 -15.49 17.60 -3.00
N LEU A 168 -15.75 16.85 -4.06
CA LEU A 168 -16.84 15.86 -4.08
C LEU A 168 -16.58 14.71 -3.08
N GLN A 169 -15.33 14.27 -2.92
CA GLN A 169 -14.98 13.22 -1.97
C GLN A 169 -15.19 13.63 -0.51
N VAL A 170 -14.89 14.90 -0.18
CA VAL A 170 -15.03 15.41 1.20
C VAL A 170 -16.36 16.11 1.46
N GLY A 171 -17.22 16.24 0.44
CA GLY A 171 -18.52 16.92 0.55
C GLY A 171 -18.44 18.45 0.59
N ASP A 172 -17.33 19.06 0.17
CA ASP A 172 -17.18 20.52 0.11
C ASP A 172 -17.75 21.08 -1.21
N HIS A 173 -19.04 21.34 -1.21
CA HIS A 173 -19.73 21.84 -2.40
C HIS A 173 -19.35 23.28 -2.78
N ASN A 174 -18.84 24.08 -1.84
CA ASN A 174 -18.40 25.45 -2.13
C ASN A 174 -17.11 25.43 -2.96
N ILE A 175 -16.14 24.61 -2.58
CA ILE A 175 -14.92 24.43 -3.38
C ILE A 175 -15.23 23.77 -4.71
N ALA A 176 -16.17 22.81 -4.75
CA ALA A 176 -16.62 22.21 -6.01
C ALA A 176 -17.18 23.26 -6.98
N ASN A 177 -18.05 24.15 -6.50
CA ASN A 177 -18.59 25.27 -7.29
C ASN A 177 -17.49 26.20 -7.80
N THR A 178 -16.56 26.61 -6.92
CA THR A 178 -15.47 27.54 -7.28
C THR A 178 -14.54 26.90 -8.31
N ALA A 179 -14.13 25.65 -8.09
CA ALA A 179 -13.26 24.91 -9.02
C ALA A 179 -13.90 24.72 -10.39
N PHE A 180 -15.19 24.36 -10.44
CA PHE A 180 -15.90 24.18 -11.69
C PHE A 180 -16.09 25.50 -12.45
N GLY A 181 -16.44 26.60 -11.77
CA GLY A 181 -16.56 27.92 -12.38
C GLY A 181 -15.25 28.42 -12.99
N ASN A 182 -14.14 28.28 -12.28
CA ASN A 182 -12.80 28.61 -12.82
C ASN A 182 -12.42 27.70 -13.99
N ALA A 183 -12.75 26.40 -13.92
CA ALA A 183 -12.52 25.50 -15.05
C ALA A 183 -13.29 25.91 -16.31
N ILE A 184 -14.52 26.43 -16.19
CA ILE A 184 -15.28 26.98 -17.33
C ILE A 184 -14.54 28.19 -17.93
N THR A 185 -14.03 29.10 -17.10
CA THR A 185 -13.25 30.28 -17.56
C THR A 185 -12.02 29.84 -18.36
N ILE A 186 -11.29 28.84 -17.87
CA ILE A 186 -10.10 28.30 -18.55
C ILE A 186 -10.48 27.61 -19.85
N ALA A 187 -11.55 26.80 -19.85
CA ALA A 187 -12.05 26.11 -21.04
C ALA A 187 -12.43 27.09 -22.15
N TRP A 188 -13.10 28.20 -21.79
CA TRP A 188 -13.39 29.28 -22.73
C TRP A 188 -12.12 29.94 -23.28
N THR A 189 -11.15 30.25 -22.43
CA THR A 189 -9.89 30.89 -22.86
C THR A 189 -9.05 29.98 -23.76
N LEU A 190 -9.14 28.65 -23.54
CA LEU A 190 -8.50 27.64 -24.38
C LEU A 190 -9.30 27.32 -25.65
N GLU A 191 -10.53 27.84 -25.79
CA GLU A 191 -11.49 27.48 -26.85
C GLU A 191 -11.79 25.97 -26.91
N ASP A 192 -11.58 25.25 -25.80
CA ASP A 192 -11.81 23.81 -25.66
C ASP A 192 -13.11 23.56 -24.91
N TYR A 193 -14.22 23.73 -25.59
CA TYR A 193 -15.56 23.75 -25.02
C TYR A 193 -16.02 22.38 -24.50
N ASP A 194 -15.44 21.30 -24.96
CA ASP A 194 -15.84 19.94 -24.61
C ASP A 194 -15.03 19.34 -23.46
N ILE A 195 -13.96 20.01 -23.04
CA ILE A 195 -13.01 19.48 -22.06
C ILE A 195 -13.63 19.19 -20.67
N LEU A 196 -14.77 19.79 -20.36
CA LEU A 196 -15.47 19.66 -19.07
C LEU A 196 -16.70 18.75 -19.09
N LYS A 197 -16.90 17.94 -20.15
CA LYS A 197 -18.09 17.07 -20.28
C LYS A 197 -18.30 16.12 -19.12
N ASN A 198 -17.20 15.57 -18.58
CA ASN A 198 -17.26 14.59 -17.49
C ASN A 198 -17.58 15.29 -16.15
N GLU A 199 -16.93 16.41 -15.88
CA GLU A 199 -17.15 17.24 -14.70
C GLU A 199 -18.59 17.79 -14.70
N TRP A 200 -19.09 18.22 -15.85
CA TRP A 200 -20.47 18.66 -16.02
C TRP A 200 -21.51 17.60 -15.63
N LYS A 201 -21.28 16.33 -16.02
CA LYS A 201 -22.20 15.23 -15.65
C LYS A 201 -22.33 15.06 -14.14
N GLN A 202 -21.23 15.34 -13.42
CA GLN A 202 -21.20 15.28 -11.96
C GLN A 202 -21.75 16.57 -11.35
N PHE A 203 -21.31 17.73 -11.85
CA PHE A 203 -21.71 19.05 -11.35
C PHE A 203 -23.23 19.27 -11.35
N LYS A 204 -23.92 18.94 -12.45
CA LYS A 204 -25.39 19.10 -12.54
C LYS A 204 -26.21 18.28 -11.53
N ARG A 205 -25.55 17.32 -10.84
CA ARG A 205 -26.17 16.50 -9.79
C ARG A 205 -25.90 17.06 -8.38
N LEU A 206 -25.08 18.08 -8.27
CA LEU A 206 -24.77 18.68 -6.97
C LEU A 206 -26.03 19.35 -6.41
N LYS A 207 -26.32 18.99 -5.16
CA LYS A 207 -27.32 19.67 -4.34
C LYS A 207 -26.55 20.53 -3.33
N ASN A 208 -26.29 21.78 -3.68
CA ASN A 208 -25.70 22.73 -2.72
C ASN A 208 -26.82 23.50 -2.05
N ASN A 209 -27.11 23.14 -0.79
CA ASN A 209 -28.13 23.81 0.00
C ASN A 209 -27.61 25.11 0.65
N ASP A 210 -26.26 25.23 0.79
CA ASP A 210 -25.64 26.37 1.50
C ASP A 210 -25.42 27.59 0.61
N ALA A 211 -25.23 27.37 -0.70
CA ALA A 211 -25.05 28.43 -1.70
C ALA A 211 -25.68 28.07 -3.05
N PRO A 212 -27.01 27.96 -3.13
CA PRO A 212 -27.70 27.54 -4.34
C PRO A 212 -27.55 28.54 -5.50
N GLU A 213 -27.30 29.83 -5.21
CA GLU A 213 -27.02 30.88 -6.19
C GLU A 213 -25.71 30.63 -6.94
N PHE A 214 -24.65 30.22 -6.29
CA PHE A 214 -23.38 29.86 -6.95
C PHE A 214 -23.53 28.63 -7.86
N THR A 215 -24.32 27.65 -7.45
CA THR A 215 -24.61 26.49 -8.30
C THR A 215 -25.37 26.91 -9.54
N ARG A 216 -26.41 27.76 -9.40
CA ARG A 216 -27.17 28.31 -10.55
C ARG A 216 -26.32 29.18 -11.45
N PHE A 217 -25.44 29.99 -10.86
CA PHE A 217 -24.47 30.80 -11.58
C PHE A 217 -23.61 29.93 -12.53
N ASN A 218 -23.04 28.86 -12.01
CA ASN A 218 -22.19 27.95 -12.78
C ASN A 218 -22.99 27.12 -13.82
N LEU A 219 -24.26 26.80 -13.54
CA LEU A 219 -25.14 26.18 -14.53
C LEU A 219 -25.34 27.10 -15.72
N TYR A 220 -25.63 28.39 -15.50
CA TYR A 220 -25.73 29.36 -16.58
C TYR A 220 -24.39 29.56 -17.29
N TYR A 221 -23.29 29.59 -16.55
CA TYR A 221 -21.96 29.75 -17.14
C TYR A 221 -21.60 28.60 -18.09
N TYR A 222 -21.91 27.36 -17.72
CA TYR A 222 -21.71 26.21 -18.62
C TYR A 222 -22.66 26.27 -19.84
N GLN A 223 -23.89 26.73 -19.68
CA GLN A 223 -24.80 26.94 -20.81
C GLN A 223 -24.26 28.01 -21.78
N ILE A 224 -23.70 29.10 -21.25
CA ILE A 224 -23.01 30.13 -22.04
C ILE A 224 -21.88 29.49 -22.84
N LEU A 225 -21.02 28.69 -22.18
CA LEU A 225 -19.91 27.99 -22.83
C LEU A 225 -20.38 27.12 -24.02
N MET A 226 -21.48 26.40 -23.87
CA MET A 226 -22.04 25.57 -24.95
C MET A 226 -22.66 26.42 -26.09
N LEU A 227 -23.25 27.55 -25.76
CA LEU A 227 -23.78 28.49 -26.78
C LEU A 227 -22.63 29.14 -27.57
N LEU A 228 -21.51 29.48 -26.92
CA LEU A 228 -20.30 30.00 -27.55
C LEU A 228 -19.70 28.96 -28.51
N LYS A 229 -19.65 27.67 -28.14
CA LYS A 229 -19.27 26.59 -29.06
C LYS A 229 -20.13 26.57 -30.31
N GLY A 230 -21.42 26.80 -30.17
CA GLY A 230 -22.38 26.87 -31.27
C GLY A 230 -22.43 28.21 -31.99
N LYS A 231 -21.57 29.18 -31.64
CA LYS A 231 -21.56 30.58 -32.12
C LYS A 231 -22.91 31.29 -31.98
N ARG A 232 -23.72 30.86 -31.00
CA ARG A 232 -25.04 31.43 -30.71
C ARG A 232 -24.93 32.56 -29.69
N TYR A 233 -24.22 33.62 -30.09
CA TYR A 233 -23.82 34.72 -29.20
C TYR A 233 -25.01 35.47 -28.59
N ASP A 234 -26.03 35.83 -29.36
CA ASP A 234 -27.22 36.51 -28.82
C ASP A 234 -27.91 35.75 -27.71
N ALA A 235 -27.96 34.41 -27.80
CA ALA A 235 -28.58 33.58 -26.79
C ALA A 235 -27.81 33.55 -25.46
N THR A 236 -26.55 34.03 -25.41
CA THR A 236 -25.76 34.11 -24.18
C THR A 236 -26.11 35.33 -23.34
N LEU A 237 -26.53 36.44 -23.98
CA LEU A 237 -26.74 37.72 -23.30
C LEU A 237 -27.75 37.64 -22.13
N PRO A 238 -28.95 37.02 -22.31
CA PRO A 238 -29.88 36.86 -21.19
C PRO A 238 -29.37 35.98 -20.06
N LEU A 239 -28.41 35.05 -20.34
CA LEU A 239 -27.83 34.21 -19.31
C LEU A 239 -26.81 34.98 -18.48
N PHE A 240 -26.05 35.92 -19.09
CA PHE A 240 -25.19 36.83 -18.33
C PHE A 240 -26.03 37.74 -17.41
N ASP A 241 -27.18 38.26 -17.87
CA ASP A 241 -28.06 39.06 -17.05
C ASP A 241 -28.62 38.26 -15.86
N LYS A 242 -28.94 37.00 -16.07
CA LYS A 242 -29.34 36.08 -14.99
C LYS A 242 -28.21 35.81 -14.02
N GLN A 243 -26.95 35.66 -14.47
CA GLN A 243 -25.80 35.51 -13.59
C GLN A 243 -25.57 36.76 -12.72
N ILE A 244 -25.66 37.95 -13.32
CA ILE A 244 -25.50 39.21 -12.59
C ILE A 244 -26.58 39.37 -11.51
N ALA A 245 -27.86 39.05 -11.87
CA ALA A 245 -28.97 39.11 -10.93
C ALA A 245 -28.91 38.11 -9.77
N LEU A 246 -28.08 37.06 -9.87
CA LEU A 246 -27.85 36.11 -8.78
C LEU A 246 -26.82 36.58 -7.76
N MET A 247 -25.94 37.51 -8.12
CA MET A 247 -24.83 37.94 -7.27
C MET A 247 -25.24 39.17 -6.44
N PRO A 248 -25.11 39.12 -5.11
CA PRO A 248 -25.27 40.27 -4.25
C PRO A 248 -24.26 41.37 -4.59
N ASP A 249 -24.64 42.65 -4.40
CA ASP A 249 -23.72 43.79 -4.56
C ASP A 249 -22.93 43.99 -3.26
N ASP A 250 -21.98 43.12 -2.99
CA ASP A 250 -21.09 43.17 -1.85
C ASP A 250 -19.63 42.84 -2.25
N ASP A 251 -18.72 43.09 -1.35
CA ASP A 251 -17.28 42.95 -1.58
C ASP A 251 -16.89 41.49 -1.94
N SER A 252 -17.58 40.51 -1.38
CA SER A 252 -17.28 39.07 -1.61
C SER A 252 -17.71 38.57 -2.99
N HIS A 253 -18.71 39.21 -3.60
CA HIS A 253 -19.26 38.85 -4.90
C HIS A 253 -18.80 39.77 -6.04
N ALA A 254 -18.19 40.93 -5.71
CA ALA A 254 -17.78 41.94 -6.68
C ALA A 254 -16.90 41.38 -7.82
N ARG A 255 -16.00 40.43 -7.51
CA ARG A 255 -15.13 39.81 -8.51
C ARG A 255 -15.93 38.95 -9.49
N TYR A 256 -16.95 38.21 -9.04
CA TYR A 256 -17.80 37.40 -9.90
C TYR A 256 -18.65 38.28 -10.83
N THR A 257 -19.25 39.33 -10.28
CA THR A 257 -20.03 40.33 -11.01
C THR A 257 -19.18 40.98 -12.10
N MET A 258 -17.98 41.41 -11.75
CA MET A 258 -17.03 42.08 -12.65
C MET A 258 -16.58 41.12 -13.78
N ILE A 259 -16.23 39.86 -13.47
CA ILE A 259 -15.85 38.88 -14.49
C ILE A 259 -17.05 38.59 -15.41
N THR A 260 -18.26 38.56 -14.89
CA THR A 260 -19.47 38.36 -15.69
C THR A 260 -19.70 39.50 -16.67
N TYR A 261 -19.60 40.75 -16.24
CA TYR A 261 -19.66 41.90 -17.13
C TYR A 261 -18.56 41.90 -18.17
N TYR A 262 -17.31 41.60 -17.75
CA TYR A 262 -16.17 41.49 -18.65
C TYR A 262 -16.42 40.42 -19.74
N ASN A 263 -16.92 39.25 -19.37
CA ASN A 263 -17.25 38.17 -20.31
C ASN A 263 -18.41 38.55 -21.25
N LYS A 264 -19.44 39.25 -20.73
CA LYS A 264 -20.54 39.77 -21.55
C LYS A 264 -20.01 40.76 -22.60
N ALA A 265 -19.13 41.67 -22.23
CA ALA A 265 -18.51 42.61 -23.15
C ALA A 265 -17.66 41.91 -24.24
N ARG A 266 -16.94 40.85 -23.88
CA ARG A 266 -16.22 40.01 -24.88
C ARG A 266 -17.15 39.39 -25.89
N VAL A 267 -18.31 38.89 -25.47
CA VAL A 267 -19.30 38.33 -26.41
C VAL A 267 -19.92 39.40 -27.29
N LEU A 268 -20.24 40.57 -26.74
CA LEU A 268 -20.70 41.70 -27.57
C LEU A 268 -19.66 42.11 -28.62
N ALA A 269 -18.39 42.09 -28.29
CA ALA A 269 -17.30 42.34 -29.24
C ALA A 269 -17.21 41.27 -30.34
N LEU A 270 -17.47 39.98 -30.02
CA LEU A 270 -17.61 38.91 -31.04
C LEU A 270 -18.78 39.14 -32.01
N MET A 271 -19.79 39.92 -31.57
CA MET A 271 -20.92 40.33 -32.39
C MET A 271 -20.71 41.71 -33.05
N GLU A 272 -19.47 42.25 -32.99
CA GLU A 272 -19.08 43.59 -33.47
C GLU A 272 -19.85 44.74 -32.82
N ARG A 273 -20.55 44.51 -31.69
CA ARG A 273 -21.30 45.49 -30.89
C ARG A 273 -20.34 46.24 -29.96
N TYR A 274 -19.27 46.88 -30.54
CA TYR A 274 -18.17 47.48 -29.77
C TYR A 274 -18.60 48.62 -28.84
N LYS A 275 -19.60 49.43 -29.21
CA LYS A 275 -20.10 50.53 -28.36
C LYS A 275 -20.66 49.97 -27.04
N GLU A 276 -21.53 48.98 -27.12
CA GLU A 276 -22.11 48.36 -25.93
C GLU A 276 -21.08 47.64 -25.10
N ALA A 277 -20.10 46.97 -25.76
CA ALA A 277 -18.97 46.33 -25.05
C ALA A 277 -18.14 47.36 -24.27
N ILE A 278 -17.88 48.55 -24.84
CA ILE A 278 -17.15 49.63 -24.18
C ILE A 278 -17.91 50.19 -22.96
N ASP A 279 -19.25 50.37 -23.09
CA ASP A 279 -20.07 50.87 -21.98
C ASP A 279 -19.99 49.90 -20.79
N ILE A 280 -20.13 48.59 -21.05
CA ILE A 280 -20.01 47.55 -20.02
C ILE A 280 -18.59 47.54 -19.41
N LEU A 281 -17.51 47.61 -20.21
CA LEU A 281 -16.15 47.60 -19.73
C LEU A 281 -15.81 48.86 -18.91
N THR A 282 -16.41 50.02 -19.27
CA THR A 282 -16.25 51.24 -18.48
C THR A 282 -16.91 51.10 -17.11
N HIS A 283 -18.05 50.43 -17.02
CA HIS A 283 -18.65 50.06 -15.74
C HIS A 283 -17.75 49.09 -14.94
N CYS A 284 -17.21 48.08 -15.60
CA CYS A 284 -16.23 47.14 -15.00
C CYS A 284 -14.99 47.88 -14.46
N GLU A 285 -14.47 48.89 -15.17
CA GLU A 285 -13.34 49.70 -14.72
C GLU A 285 -13.64 50.40 -13.38
N GLN A 286 -14.84 50.94 -13.21
CA GLN A 286 -15.25 51.58 -11.96
C GLN A 286 -15.25 50.59 -10.79
N ILE A 287 -15.82 49.39 -11.00
CA ILE A 287 -15.84 48.32 -10.00
C ILE A 287 -14.40 47.88 -9.69
N SER A 288 -13.57 47.66 -10.71
CA SER A 288 -12.18 47.20 -10.54
C SER A 288 -11.33 48.22 -9.76
N LYS A 289 -11.53 49.50 -9.97
CA LYS A 289 -10.87 50.56 -9.19
C LYS A 289 -11.32 50.57 -7.73
N LYS A 290 -12.63 50.43 -7.48
CA LYS A 290 -13.20 50.34 -6.12
C LYS A 290 -12.57 49.19 -5.31
N TYR A 291 -12.34 48.04 -5.93
CA TYR A 291 -11.84 46.84 -5.25
C TYR A 291 -10.34 46.56 -5.47
N GLY A 292 -9.61 47.43 -6.17
CA GLY A 292 -8.14 47.36 -6.31
C GLY A 292 -7.65 46.15 -7.12
N THR A 293 -8.48 45.58 -8.03
CA THR A 293 -8.17 44.39 -8.79
C THR A 293 -7.34 44.69 -10.05
N LYS A 294 -6.01 44.92 -9.86
CA LYS A 294 -5.11 45.34 -10.94
C LYS A 294 -5.04 44.37 -12.11
N ASP A 295 -5.10 43.06 -11.85
CA ASP A 295 -5.10 42.00 -12.86
C ASP A 295 -6.31 42.13 -13.80
N VAL A 296 -7.49 42.33 -13.25
CA VAL A 296 -8.72 42.52 -14.05
C VAL A 296 -8.71 43.88 -14.75
N SER A 297 -8.20 44.92 -14.09
CA SER A 297 -8.05 46.24 -14.72
C SER A 297 -7.17 46.20 -15.96
N ALA A 298 -6.08 45.42 -15.94
CA ALA A 298 -5.20 45.28 -17.10
C ALA A 298 -5.97 44.66 -18.29
N GLU A 299 -6.74 43.61 -18.06
CA GLU A 299 -7.53 42.96 -19.12
C GLU A 299 -8.65 43.90 -19.66
N ILE A 300 -9.29 44.68 -18.77
CA ILE A 300 -10.27 45.68 -19.16
C ILE A 300 -9.61 46.72 -20.10
N TYR A 301 -8.45 47.28 -19.70
CA TYR A 301 -7.74 48.28 -20.53
C TYR A 301 -7.30 47.72 -21.87
N ARG A 302 -6.83 46.48 -21.91
CA ARG A 302 -6.48 45.81 -23.18
C ARG A 302 -7.66 45.78 -24.14
N ASN A 303 -8.84 45.34 -23.66
CA ASN A 303 -10.03 45.22 -24.48
C ASN A 303 -10.59 46.61 -24.85
N LEU A 304 -10.61 47.57 -23.94
CA LEU A 304 -11.01 48.96 -24.25
C LEU A 304 -10.12 49.54 -25.36
N ALA A 305 -8.81 49.31 -25.29
CA ALA A 305 -7.87 49.79 -26.33
C ALA A 305 -8.21 49.16 -27.71
N ASP A 306 -8.44 47.84 -27.76
CA ASP A 306 -8.80 47.15 -29.01
C ASP A 306 -10.15 47.65 -29.56
N TYR A 307 -11.17 47.73 -28.72
CA TYR A 307 -12.51 48.11 -29.16
C TYR A 307 -12.59 49.59 -29.59
N GLN A 308 -11.88 50.49 -28.91
CA GLN A 308 -11.76 51.90 -29.31
C GLN A 308 -11.04 52.02 -30.65
N LYS A 309 -9.99 51.25 -30.88
CA LYS A 309 -9.28 51.19 -32.16
C LYS A 309 -10.22 50.75 -33.29
N ARG A 310 -11.05 49.71 -33.06
CA ARG A 310 -12.00 49.19 -34.05
C ARG A 310 -13.11 50.21 -34.41
N LEU A 311 -13.40 51.14 -33.48
CA LEU A 311 -14.31 52.26 -33.75
C LEU A 311 -13.61 53.48 -34.36
N GLY A 312 -12.32 53.42 -34.64
CA GLY A 312 -11.55 54.55 -35.19
C GLY A 312 -11.12 55.60 -34.16
N ASN A 313 -11.31 55.36 -32.85
CA ASN A 313 -10.98 56.29 -31.78
C ASN A 313 -9.52 56.12 -31.33
N GLU A 314 -8.54 56.42 -32.21
CA GLU A 314 -7.13 56.10 -32.00
C GLU A 314 -6.55 56.76 -30.72
N THR A 315 -6.94 58.00 -30.40
CA THR A 315 -6.48 58.69 -29.19
C THR A 315 -6.87 57.95 -27.91
N LEU A 316 -8.12 57.52 -27.82
CA LEU A 316 -8.61 56.77 -26.67
C LEU A 316 -7.99 55.38 -26.62
N ALA A 317 -7.82 54.72 -27.76
CA ALA A 317 -7.13 53.45 -27.87
C ALA A 317 -5.72 53.54 -27.31
N LEU A 318 -4.94 54.56 -27.68
CA LEU A 318 -3.59 54.77 -27.18
C LEU A 318 -3.56 55.06 -25.67
N GLN A 319 -4.50 55.85 -25.15
CA GLN A 319 -4.62 56.08 -23.70
C GLN A 319 -4.85 54.79 -22.90
N TYR A 320 -5.77 53.95 -23.35
CA TYR A 320 -6.03 52.66 -22.70
C TYR A 320 -4.85 51.70 -22.86
N GLN A 321 -4.20 51.68 -24.01
CA GLN A 321 -2.98 50.89 -24.25
C GLN A 321 -1.85 51.29 -23.28
N THR A 322 -1.65 52.57 -23.05
CA THR A 322 -0.65 53.08 -22.09
C THR A 322 -0.97 52.59 -20.67
N ARG A 323 -2.25 52.71 -20.25
CA ARG A 323 -2.70 52.20 -18.95
C ARG A 323 -2.50 50.68 -18.80
N PHE A 324 -2.78 49.93 -19.86
CA PHE A 324 -2.55 48.48 -19.90
C PHE A 324 -1.08 48.16 -19.68
N PHE A 325 -0.15 48.79 -20.41
CA PHE A 325 1.28 48.52 -20.26
C PHE A 325 1.81 48.91 -18.89
N ALA A 326 1.40 50.04 -18.34
CA ALA A 326 1.78 50.45 -17.00
C ALA A 326 1.38 49.44 -15.92
N LEU A 327 0.19 48.85 -16.02
CA LEU A 327 -0.23 47.76 -15.14
C LEU A 327 0.49 46.43 -15.44
N LYS A 328 0.68 46.12 -16.70
CA LYS A 328 1.34 44.87 -17.11
C LYS A 328 2.78 44.81 -16.61
N ASP A 329 3.53 45.91 -16.64
CA ASP A 329 4.88 45.95 -16.07
C ASP A 329 4.88 45.66 -14.57
N THR A 330 3.84 46.09 -13.85
CA THR A 330 3.68 45.80 -12.41
C THR A 330 3.34 44.34 -12.15
N LEU A 331 2.56 43.71 -13.06
CA LEU A 331 2.05 42.32 -12.92
C LEU A 331 3.01 41.29 -13.49
N LEU A 332 3.81 41.64 -14.50
CA LEU A 332 4.66 40.73 -15.24
C LEU A 332 6.09 40.76 -14.68
N ASN A 333 6.44 39.72 -13.93
CA ASN A 333 7.82 39.47 -13.52
C ASN A 333 8.35 38.19 -14.16
N LEU A 334 9.05 38.31 -15.29
CA LEU A 334 9.58 37.20 -16.06
C LEU A 334 10.53 36.33 -15.25
N GLN A 335 11.32 36.91 -14.32
CA GLN A 335 12.19 36.09 -13.46
C GLN A 335 11.39 35.23 -12.50
N GLN A 336 10.26 35.72 -11.96
CA GLN A 336 9.39 34.93 -11.12
C GLN A 336 8.80 33.74 -11.90
N PHE A 337 8.38 33.95 -13.15
CA PHE A 337 7.85 32.87 -13.97
C PHE A 337 8.90 31.82 -14.32
N ALA A 338 10.13 32.25 -14.64
CA ALA A 338 11.25 31.34 -14.86
C ALA A 338 11.55 30.52 -13.60
N SER A 339 11.60 31.16 -12.43
CA SER A 339 11.79 30.49 -11.14
C SER A 339 10.68 29.47 -10.83
N ILE A 340 9.42 29.83 -11.08
CA ILE A 340 8.29 28.91 -10.88
C ILE A 340 8.38 27.71 -11.84
N LYS A 341 8.75 27.93 -13.10
CA LYS A 341 8.97 26.83 -14.05
C LYS A 341 10.06 25.89 -13.56
N GLU A 342 11.19 26.45 -13.11
CA GLU A 342 12.31 25.68 -12.58
C GLU A 342 11.92 24.89 -11.32
N MET A 343 11.28 25.55 -10.34
CA MET A 343 10.78 24.89 -9.12
C MET A 343 9.74 23.82 -9.44
N SER A 344 8.81 24.08 -10.36
CA SER A 344 7.81 23.11 -10.80
C SER A 344 8.43 21.93 -11.52
N PHE A 345 9.48 22.15 -12.32
CA PHE A 345 10.22 21.08 -12.98
C PHE A 345 11.03 20.26 -11.97
N ALA A 346 11.73 20.93 -11.04
CA ALA A 346 12.48 20.28 -9.96
C ALA A 346 11.54 19.40 -9.09
N GLY A 347 10.37 19.93 -8.69
CA GLY A 347 9.38 19.16 -7.96
C GLY A 347 8.82 17.97 -8.73
N SER A 348 8.65 18.12 -10.05
CA SER A 348 8.23 17.00 -10.91
C SER A 348 9.31 15.92 -11.00
N LEU A 349 10.58 16.32 -11.15
CA LEU A 349 11.73 15.39 -11.14
C LEU A 349 11.87 14.69 -9.81
N GLN A 350 11.69 15.39 -8.69
CA GLN A 350 11.73 14.81 -7.36
C GLN A 350 10.65 13.73 -7.20
N LYS A 351 9.39 14.03 -7.58
CA LYS A 351 8.30 13.04 -7.54
C LYS A 351 8.58 11.82 -8.41
N VAL A 352 9.13 12.03 -9.62
CA VAL A 352 9.52 10.91 -10.50
C VAL A 352 10.64 10.09 -9.86
N ASN A 353 11.65 10.74 -9.24
CA ASN A 353 12.71 10.04 -8.54
C ASN A 353 12.20 9.26 -7.34
N GLU A 354 11.32 9.85 -6.52
CA GLU A 354 10.68 9.18 -5.38
C GLU A 354 9.87 7.95 -5.85
N GLN A 355 9.07 8.08 -6.91
CA GLN A 355 8.35 6.95 -7.51
C GLN A 355 9.29 5.87 -8.05
N MET A 356 10.40 6.27 -8.69
CA MET A 356 11.42 5.33 -9.16
C MET A 356 12.13 4.62 -8.01
N GLU A 357 12.46 5.33 -6.93
CA GLU A 357 13.04 4.73 -5.72
C GLU A 357 12.06 3.80 -5.03
N GLN A 358 10.80 4.19 -4.89
CA GLN A 358 9.76 3.32 -4.35
C GLN A 358 9.61 2.05 -5.21
N GLY A 359 9.52 2.19 -6.52
CA GLY A 359 9.46 1.04 -7.43
C GLY A 359 10.74 0.18 -7.44
N ARG A 360 11.92 0.76 -7.10
CA ARG A 360 13.15 0.00 -6.87
C ARG A 360 13.08 -0.78 -5.55
N ARG A 361 12.61 -0.15 -4.47
CA ARG A 361 12.44 -0.81 -3.16
C ARG A 361 11.42 -1.96 -3.24
N GLU A 362 10.29 -1.74 -3.89
CA GLU A 362 9.27 -2.78 -4.11
C GLU A 362 9.84 -3.96 -4.91
N ARG A 363 10.60 -3.69 -5.98
CA ARG A 363 11.29 -4.73 -6.75
C ARG A 363 12.35 -5.46 -5.92
N GLN A 364 13.12 -4.76 -5.11
CA GLN A 364 14.10 -5.38 -4.22
C GLN A 364 13.42 -6.30 -3.19
N VAL A 365 12.35 -5.82 -2.55
CA VAL A 365 11.56 -6.64 -1.61
C VAL A 365 10.99 -7.86 -2.32
N MET A 366 10.40 -7.71 -3.49
CA MET A 366 9.85 -8.81 -4.27
C MET A 366 10.96 -9.83 -4.66
N THR A 367 12.11 -9.34 -5.12
CA THR A 367 13.25 -10.20 -5.51
C THR A 367 13.80 -10.96 -4.30
N THR A 368 13.99 -10.29 -3.15
CA THR A 368 14.43 -10.95 -1.91
C THR A 368 13.42 -11.98 -1.42
N THR A 369 12.13 -11.68 -1.50
CA THR A 369 11.06 -12.63 -1.14
C THR A 369 11.08 -13.86 -2.04
N ILE A 370 11.25 -13.69 -3.35
CA ILE A 370 11.36 -14.81 -4.31
C ILE A 370 12.60 -15.67 -3.98
N ILE A 371 13.76 -15.05 -3.70
CA ILE A 371 14.99 -15.79 -3.33
C ILE A 371 14.77 -16.59 -2.06
N VAL A 372 14.15 -16.00 -1.04
CA VAL A 372 13.84 -16.69 0.22
C VAL A 372 12.91 -17.88 -0.01
N LEU A 373 11.85 -17.69 -0.82
CA LEU A 373 10.94 -18.79 -1.17
C LEU A 373 11.65 -19.92 -1.94
N LEU A 374 12.56 -19.59 -2.85
CA LEU A 374 13.36 -20.58 -3.57
C LEU A 374 14.29 -21.35 -2.64
N ILE A 375 14.91 -20.69 -1.67
CA ILE A 375 15.74 -21.36 -0.65
C ILE A 375 14.88 -22.30 0.20
N ILE A 376 13.72 -21.87 0.64
CA ILE A 376 12.78 -22.71 1.41
C ILE A 376 12.35 -23.94 0.58
N ALA A 377 11.99 -23.74 -0.69
CA ALA A 377 11.63 -24.81 -1.59
C ALA A 377 12.78 -25.81 -1.79
N LEU A 378 14.03 -25.33 -1.89
CA LEU A 378 15.22 -26.17 -2.00
C LEU A 378 15.43 -26.98 -0.71
N ILE A 379 15.28 -26.39 0.46
CA ILE A 379 15.41 -27.06 1.76
C ILE A 379 14.33 -28.15 1.89
N ILE A 380 13.08 -27.84 1.53
CA ILE A 380 11.97 -28.81 1.54
C ILE A 380 12.28 -29.96 0.58
N SER A 381 12.71 -29.66 -0.64
CA SER A 381 13.04 -30.66 -1.65
C SER A 381 14.19 -31.58 -1.17
N LEU A 382 15.23 -31.01 -0.59
CA LEU A 382 16.34 -31.78 -0.02
C LEU A 382 15.89 -32.66 1.16
N SER A 383 15.05 -32.12 2.04
CA SER A 383 14.49 -32.87 3.16
C SER A 383 13.64 -34.03 2.69
N LEU A 384 12.79 -33.82 1.69
CA LEU A 384 11.99 -34.89 1.07
C LEU A 384 12.87 -35.95 0.40
N TYR A 385 13.94 -35.54 -0.28
CA TYR A 385 14.91 -36.45 -0.86
C TYR A 385 15.60 -37.32 0.21
N ILE A 386 16.04 -36.69 1.32
CA ILE A 386 16.66 -37.44 2.43
C ILE A 386 15.65 -38.42 3.05
N LEU A 387 14.41 -38.00 3.27
CA LEU A 387 13.34 -38.85 3.78
C LEU A 387 13.04 -40.00 2.82
N TYR A 388 12.97 -39.72 1.53
CA TYR A 388 12.78 -40.75 0.51
C TYR A 388 13.92 -41.79 0.54
N ARG A 389 15.18 -41.33 0.60
CA ARG A 389 16.36 -42.19 0.67
C ARG A 389 16.37 -43.04 1.93
N LYS A 390 16.06 -42.46 3.10
CA LYS A 390 15.94 -43.20 4.37
C LYS A 390 14.80 -44.20 4.34
N ASN A 391 13.64 -43.85 3.79
CA ASN A 391 12.51 -44.78 3.63
C ASN A 391 12.88 -45.98 2.74
N ARG A 392 13.61 -45.73 1.65
CA ARG A 392 14.10 -46.80 0.77
C ARG A 392 15.07 -47.74 1.49
N GLN A 393 16.02 -47.22 2.27
CA GLN A 393 16.94 -47.99 3.08
C GLN A 393 16.20 -48.81 4.14
N LEU A 394 15.22 -48.19 4.80
CA LEU A 394 14.41 -48.87 5.83
C LEU A 394 13.59 -50.00 5.24
N ARG A 395 12.99 -49.81 4.06
CA ARG A 395 12.28 -50.90 3.34
C ARG A 395 13.19 -52.08 2.99
N ALA A 396 14.41 -51.78 2.52
CA ALA A 396 15.40 -52.82 2.24
C ALA A 396 15.80 -53.60 3.52
N SER A 397 15.98 -52.89 4.64
CA SER A 397 16.28 -53.49 5.94
C SER A 397 15.13 -54.38 6.43
N TYR A 398 13.88 -53.95 6.26
CA TYR A 398 12.71 -54.74 6.61
C TYR A 398 12.58 -56.02 5.75
N SER A 399 12.85 -55.90 4.45
CA SER A 399 12.86 -57.05 3.56
C SER A 399 13.92 -58.08 3.97
N ASN A 400 15.14 -57.60 4.24
CA ASN A 400 16.21 -58.47 4.71
C ASN A 400 15.89 -59.17 6.05
N LEU A 401 15.28 -58.42 7.00
CA LEU A 401 14.88 -59.00 8.28
C LEU A 401 13.74 -60.00 8.12
N TYR A 402 12.80 -59.73 7.21
CA TYR A 402 11.75 -60.66 6.85
C TYR A 402 12.33 -61.96 6.28
N GLN A 403 13.24 -61.89 5.29
CA GLN A 403 13.90 -63.04 4.69
C GLN A 403 14.67 -63.87 5.71
N LYS A 404 15.44 -63.22 6.62
CA LYS A 404 16.12 -63.93 7.73
C LYS A 404 15.14 -64.66 8.65
N ASN A 405 14.00 -64.03 8.97
CA ASN A 405 12.96 -64.71 9.76
C ASN A 405 12.37 -65.92 9.03
N GLN A 406 12.21 -65.85 7.71
CA GLN A 406 11.75 -66.98 6.90
C GLN A 406 12.78 -68.13 6.89
N GLU A 407 14.07 -67.79 6.76
CA GLU A 407 15.16 -68.76 6.79
C GLU A 407 15.23 -69.47 8.13
N VAL A 408 15.12 -68.71 9.24
CA VAL A 408 15.08 -69.31 10.59
C VAL A 408 13.90 -70.26 10.76
N LEU A 409 12.72 -69.89 10.30
CA LEU A 409 11.53 -70.78 10.35
C LEU A 409 11.73 -72.04 9.53
N ARG A 410 12.33 -71.91 8.34
CA ARG A 410 12.64 -73.04 7.47
C ARG A 410 13.66 -74.04 8.07
N LEU A 411 14.75 -73.47 8.63
CA LEU A 411 15.79 -74.23 9.31
C LEU A 411 15.22 -75.02 10.52
N GLU A 412 14.35 -74.38 11.31
CA GLU A 412 13.66 -74.99 12.42
C GLU A 412 12.76 -76.18 11.95
N GLU A 413 12.14 -76.08 10.78
CA GLU A 413 11.34 -77.13 10.19
C GLU A 413 12.23 -78.29 9.66
N GLU A 414 13.34 -77.97 9.03
CA GLU A 414 14.32 -78.97 8.55
C GLU A 414 15.01 -79.72 9.69
N TYR A 415 15.36 -78.99 10.80
CA TYR A 415 15.95 -79.61 11.98
C TYR A 415 14.99 -80.57 12.76
N LYS A 416 13.68 -80.31 12.67
CA LYS A 416 12.67 -81.10 13.37
C LYS A 416 12.44 -82.47 12.71
N LYS A 417 12.72 -82.66 11.42
CA LYS A 417 12.49 -83.89 10.70
C LYS A 417 13.46 -85.01 11.06
N PRO A 418 14.75 -84.84 11.23
CA PRO A 418 15.69 -85.94 11.53
C PRO A 418 15.77 -86.37 13.01
N GLN A 419 15.50 -85.45 13.97
CA GLN A 419 15.67 -85.75 15.39
C GLN A 419 14.56 -86.64 16.00
N LEU A 420 13.46 -86.79 15.33
CA LEU A 420 12.37 -87.71 15.76
C LEU A 420 12.66 -89.20 15.56
N GLU A 421 13.59 -89.57 14.68
CA GLU A 421 13.89 -90.96 14.38
C GLU A 421 15.10 -91.57 15.16
N GLU A 422 16.06 -90.78 15.64
CA GLU A 422 17.27 -91.29 16.26
C GLU A 422 17.26 -91.34 17.82
N LYS A 423 16.35 -90.66 18.50
CA LYS A 423 16.35 -90.54 19.98
C LYS A 423 15.59 -91.65 20.73
N TYR A 424 15.07 -92.65 20.05
CA TYR A 424 14.38 -93.75 20.72
C TYR A 424 15.31 -94.90 21.20
N LYS A 425 16.65 -94.68 21.12
CA LYS A 425 17.59 -95.71 21.64
C LYS A 425 18.64 -95.01 22.48
N GLN A 426 18.43 -94.83 23.75
CA GLN A 426 19.29 -95.08 24.88
C GLN A 426 18.85 -94.35 26.14
N SER A 427 18.77 -95.10 27.20
CA SER A 427 18.24 -94.82 28.52
C SER A 427 19.30 -94.43 29.53
N ARG A 428 18.84 -93.69 30.55
CA ARG A 428 19.15 -93.69 32.01
C ARG A 428 20.14 -92.72 32.54
N LEU A 429 19.59 -91.89 33.49
CA LEU A 429 19.97 -91.56 34.86
C LEU A 429 20.47 -90.07 35.13
N GLY A 430 19.69 -89.37 35.91
CA GLY A 430 20.01 -88.27 36.81
C GLY A 430 19.78 -86.81 36.24
N GLU A 431 20.60 -86.28 35.45
CA GLU A 431 20.32 -85.13 34.59
C GLU A 431 19.40 -85.51 33.40
N PRO A 432 19.22 -86.83 33.09
CA PRO A 432 18.35 -87.30 32.03
C PRO A 432 16.86 -86.96 32.25
N ASP A 433 16.36 -86.92 33.49
CA ASP A 433 14.95 -86.72 33.76
C ASP A 433 14.50 -85.29 33.42
N LYS A 434 15.39 -84.30 33.66
CA LYS A 434 15.14 -82.88 33.28
C LYS A 434 15.16 -82.72 31.75
N GLN A 435 16.11 -83.34 31.09
CA GLN A 435 16.21 -83.33 29.63
C GLN A 435 15.02 -84.05 28.97
N ALA A 436 14.66 -85.22 29.47
CA ALA A 436 13.51 -85.98 28.96
C ALA A 436 12.19 -85.19 29.15
N LEU A 437 12.01 -84.53 30.29
CA LEU A 437 10.86 -83.65 30.53
C LEU A 437 10.89 -82.46 29.60
N TYR A 438 12.05 -81.85 29.36
CA TYR A 438 12.17 -80.75 28.44
C TYR A 438 11.86 -81.15 27.00
N ASP A 439 12.37 -82.28 26.57
CA ASP A 439 12.07 -82.84 25.23
C ASP A 439 10.57 -83.17 25.08
N LYS A 440 9.89 -83.71 26.14
CA LYS A 440 8.44 -83.91 26.17
C LYS A 440 7.68 -82.55 26.08
N ILE A 441 8.11 -81.55 26.79
CA ILE A 441 7.58 -80.17 26.70
C ILE A 441 7.72 -79.65 25.27
N GLN A 442 8.93 -79.74 24.68
CA GLN A 442 9.16 -79.26 23.31
C GLN A 442 8.28 -80.00 22.30
N GLN A 443 8.10 -81.31 22.45
CA GLN A 443 7.21 -82.15 21.59
C GLN A 443 5.75 -81.71 21.68
N ILE A 444 5.25 -81.41 22.90
CA ILE A 444 3.90 -80.95 23.12
C ILE A 444 3.75 -79.55 22.49
N LEU A 445 4.70 -78.63 22.71
CA LEU A 445 4.66 -77.27 22.18
C LEU A 445 4.77 -77.25 20.64
N ALA A 446 5.41 -78.23 20.04
CA ALA A 446 5.53 -78.36 18.58
C ALA A 446 4.28 -78.93 17.92
N ASN A 447 3.58 -79.91 18.59
CA ASN A 447 2.56 -80.71 17.94
C ASN A 447 1.13 -80.45 18.46
N SER A 448 0.97 -79.92 19.67
CA SER A 448 -0.37 -79.69 20.23
C SER A 448 -0.96 -78.39 19.74
N LYS A 449 -2.22 -78.44 19.32
CA LYS A 449 -3.00 -77.22 19.00
C LYS A 449 -3.49 -76.47 20.25
N GLU A 450 -3.42 -77.14 21.42
CA GLU A 450 -3.89 -76.53 22.67
C GLU A 450 -3.07 -75.26 23.11
N ILE A 451 -1.81 -75.14 22.69
CA ILE A 451 -0.98 -73.96 22.97
C ILE A 451 -1.54 -72.71 22.36
N PHE A 452 -2.41 -72.80 21.38
CA PHE A 452 -3.08 -71.65 20.72
C PHE A 452 -4.44 -71.36 21.36
N ASP A 453 -4.81 -72.07 22.41
CA ASP A 453 -5.91 -71.67 23.28
C ASP A 453 -5.48 -70.47 24.15
N THR A 454 -6.35 -69.48 24.31
CA THR A 454 -6.11 -68.31 25.11
C THR A 454 -5.92 -68.65 26.59
N ASP A 455 -6.50 -69.75 27.06
CA ASP A 455 -6.47 -70.22 28.47
C ASP A 455 -5.40 -71.27 28.73
N PHE A 456 -4.55 -71.57 27.72
CA PHE A 456 -3.42 -72.48 27.90
C PHE A 456 -2.47 -71.96 29.01
N SER A 457 -2.32 -72.75 30.06
CA SER A 457 -1.59 -72.39 31.27
C SER A 457 -0.44 -73.36 31.56
N LEU A 458 0.46 -72.92 32.48
CA LEU A 458 1.52 -73.77 33.00
C LEU A 458 0.96 -75.06 33.68
N GLN A 459 -0.19 -74.92 34.34
CA GLN A 459 -0.90 -76.13 34.91
C GLN A 459 -1.33 -77.11 33.83
N ARG A 460 -1.92 -76.57 32.73
CA ARG A 460 -2.33 -77.43 31.62
C ARG A 460 -1.13 -78.14 30.97
N LEU A 461 0.00 -77.49 30.81
CA LEU A 461 1.24 -78.07 30.32
C LEU A 461 1.78 -79.14 31.30
N ALA A 462 1.63 -78.91 32.63
CA ALA A 462 2.00 -79.91 33.63
C ALA A 462 1.08 -81.20 33.56
N ASP A 463 -0.21 -80.97 33.36
CA ASP A 463 -1.13 -82.10 33.17
C ASP A 463 -0.80 -82.95 31.91
N LEU A 464 -0.48 -82.27 30.78
CA LEU A 464 -0.09 -82.94 29.52
C LEU A 464 1.26 -83.67 29.64
N THR A 465 2.16 -83.22 30.49
CA THR A 465 3.45 -83.85 30.76
C THR A 465 3.38 -84.87 31.88
N GLU A 466 2.23 -85.01 32.53
CA GLU A 466 1.97 -85.88 33.67
C GLU A 466 2.93 -85.64 34.84
N THR A 467 3.20 -84.37 35.09
CA THR A 467 4.12 -83.98 36.16
C THR A 467 3.67 -82.66 36.90
N SER A 468 4.36 -82.30 37.98
CA SER A 468 3.95 -81.12 38.72
C SER A 468 4.33 -79.84 38.01
N TYR A 469 3.47 -78.83 38.08
CA TYR A 469 3.71 -77.50 37.47
C TYR A 469 5.04 -76.88 37.94
N LYS A 470 5.50 -77.17 39.18
CA LYS A 470 6.78 -76.67 39.74
C LYS A 470 7.97 -77.26 38.95
N LYS A 471 7.93 -78.54 38.66
CA LYS A 471 8.99 -79.22 37.85
C LYS A 471 8.97 -78.74 36.42
N VAL A 472 7.81 -78.51 35.78
CA VAL A 472 7.70 -77.97 34.42
C VAL A 472 8.27 -76.55 34.39
N SER A 473 7.90 -75.69 35.37
CA SER A 473 8.39 -74.33 35.46
C SER A 473 9.94 -74.30 35.63
N GLN A 474 10.44 -75.16 36.52
CA GLN A 474 11.89 -75.28 36.76
C GLN A 474 12.64 -75.67 35.49
N VAL A 475 12.19 -76.73 34.80
CA VAL A 475 12.84 -77.26 33.60
C VAL A 475 12.78 -76.21 32.47
N ILE A 476 11.67 -75.49 32.30
CA ILE A 476 11.59 -74.41 31.29
C ILE A 476 12.62 -73.33 31.61
N ASN A 477 12.65 -72.85 32.86
CA ASN A 477 13.60 -71.80 33.24
C ASN A 477 15.06 -72.23 33.08
N GLU A 478 15.40 -73.47 33.47
CA GLU A 478 16.78 -74.00 33.41
C GLU A 478 17.22 -74.34 31.96
N LYS A 479 16.36 -74.94 31.17
CA LYS A 479 16.73 -75.46 29.83
C LYS A 479 16.43 -74.47 28.70
N ALA A 480 15.31 -73.68 28.80
CA ALA A 480 14.98 -72.67 27.80
C ALA A 480 15.52 -71.30 28.14
N GLY A 481 16.04 -71.08 29.39
CA GLY A 481 16.55 -69.79 29.81
C GLY A 481 15.50 -68.66 29.90
N CYS A 482 14.22 -69.04 29.91
CA CYS A 482 13.11 -68.08 29.94
C CYS A 482 11.92 -68.65 30.73
N ASN A 483 10.98 -67.78 31.15
CA ASN A 483 9.77 -68.23 31.81
C ASN A 483 8.75 -68.82 30.84
N PHE A 484 7.79 -69.59 31.39
CA PHE A 484 6.72 -70.24 30.61
C PHE A 484 6.00 -69.27 29.64
N ASN A 485 5.64 -68.06 30.11
CA ASN A 485 4.93 -67.11 29.25
C ASN A 485 5.77 -66.65 28.04
N ASN A 486 7.05 -66.49 28.24
CA ASN A 486 7.97 -66.11 27.18
C ASN A 486 8.15 -67.25 26.15
N LEU A 487 8.27 -68.48 26.63
CA LEU A 487 8.41 -69.66 25.79
C LEU A 487 7.13 -69.85 24.95
N ILE A 488 5.94 -69.82 25.55
CA ILE A 488 4.65 -69.95 24.84
C ILE A 488 4.45 -68.82 23.83
N ASN A 489 4.74 -67.60 24.24
CA ASN A 489 4.60 -66.45 23.33
C ASN A 489 5.51 -66.55 22.11
N GLU A 490 6.69 -67.11 22.24
CA GLU A 490 7.59 -67.35 21.10
C GLU A 490 6.98 -68.36 20.12
N TYR A 491 6.44 -69.46 20.58
CA TYR A 491 5.74 -70.43 19.73
C TYR A 491 4.50 -69.84 19.06
N ARG A 492 3.70 -69.07 19.80
CA ARG A 492 2.54 -68.36 19.28
C ARG A 492 2.90 -67.35 18.21
N VAL A 493 4.01 -66.61 18.38
CA VAL A 493 4.50 -65.66 17.37
C VAL A 493 4.99 -66.37 16.13
N LYS A 494 5.75 -67.48 16.28
CA LYS A 494 6.20 -68.32 15.14
C LYS A 494 5.00 -68.83 14.33
N GLU A 495 3.94 -69.30 15.01
CA GLU A 495 2.72 -69.72 14.34
C GLU A 495 1.97 -68.52 13.70
N ALA A 496 1.94 -67.34 14.34
CA ALA A 496 1.38 -66.15 13.73
C ALA A 496 2.10 -65.82 12.42
N CYS A 497 3.43 -65.90 12.39
CA CYS A 497 4.21 -65.72 11.15
C CYS A 497 3.83 -66.74 10.07
N ARG A 498 3.64 -68.03 10.42
CA ARG A 498 3.21 -69.03 9.48
C ARG A 498 1.83 -68.75 8.91
N ARG A 499 0.86 -68.39 9.78
CA ARG A 499 -0.49 -68.01 9.35
C ARG A 499 -0.49 -66.73 8.49
N MET A 500 0.34 -65.76 8.79
CA MET A 500 0.49 -64.58 7.95
C MET A 500 1.07 -64.91 6.58
N ASN A 501 1.92 -65.95 6.48
CA ASN A 501 2.51 -66.42 5.22
C ASN A 501 1.55 -67.26 4.39
N ASP A 502 0.64 -67.96 5.03
CA ASP A 502 -0.40 -68.76 4.36
C ASP A 502 -1.59 -67.86 3.96
N THR A 503 -1.45 -67.21 2.80
CA THR A 503 -2.47 -66.33 2.25
C THR A 503 -3.68 -67.09 1.65
N GLU A 504 -3.57 -68.34 1.40
CA GLU A 504 -4.70 -69.17 0.91
C GLU A 504 -5.71 -69.36 2.04
N GLN A 505 -5.22 -69.77 3.21
CA GLN A 505 -6.08 -70.05 4.34
C GLN A 505 -6.39 -68.78 5.20
N TYR A 506 -5.40 -67.92 5.40
CA TYR A 506 -5.49 -66.77 6.33
C TYR A 506 -5.44 -65.39 5.69
N GLY A 507 -5.40 -65.28 4.37
CA GLY A 507 -5.26 -64.03 3.64
C GLY A 507 -6.35 -62.98 3.92
N LYS A 508 -7.53 -63.41 4.37
CA LYS A 508 -8.65 -62.54 4.77
C LYS A 508 -8.65 -62.17 6.25
N TYR A 509 -7.73 -62.71 7.03
CA TYR A 509 -7.70 -62.47 8.46
C TYR A 509 -7.01 -61.11 8.75
N THR A 510 -7.62 -60.37 9.66
CA THR A 510 -6.98 -59.19 10.22
C THR A 510 -5.84 -59.59 11.15
N ILE A 511 -4.88 -58.68 11.40
CA ILE A 511 -3.81 -58.87 12.39
C ILE A 511 -4.40 -59.24 13.76
N GLU A 512 -5.54 -58.71 14.11
CA GLU A 512 -6.27 -59.01 15.35
C GLU A 512 -6.84 -60.41 15.35
N ALA A 513 -7.47 -60.81 14.24
CA ALA A 513 -7.97 -62.16 14.08
C ALA A 513 -6.84 -63.21 14.15
N ILE A 514 -5.68 -62.96 13.55
CA ILE A 514 -4.50 -63.84 13.64
C ILE A 514 -4.01 -63.88 15.10
N SER A 515 -3.89 -62.70 15.78
CA SER A 515 -3.46 -62.63 17.17
C SER A 515 -4.32 -63.51 18.09
N THR A 516 -5.64 -63.40 17.97
CA THR A 516 -6.60 -64.19 18.75
C THR A 516 -6.50 -65.68 18.38
N SER A 517 -6.39 -66.00 17.09
CA SER A 517 -6.32 -67.39 16.61
C SER A 517 -5.07 -68.12 17.07
N VAL A 518 -3.99 -67.42 17.44
CA VAL A 518 -2.77 -68.04 17.99
C VAL A 518 -2.67 -67.93 19.53
N GLY A 519 -3.76 -67.52 20.20
CA GLY A 519 -3.90 -67.61 21.65
C GLY A 519 -3.48 -66.36 22.43
N PHE A 520 -3.35 -65.17 21.82
CA PHE A 520 -3.13 -63.94 22.57
C PHE A 520 -4.44 -63.33 23.06
N LYS A 521 -4.51 -63.02 24.37
CA LYS A 521 -5.68 -62.39 24.99
C LYS A 521 -5.78 -60.88 24.72
N SER A 522 -4.65 -60.22 24.44
CA SER A 522 -4.62 -58.81 24.18
C SER A 522 -3.75 -58.45 22.97
N ARG A 523 -4.25 -57.51 22.18
CA ARG A 523 -3.55 -56.98 21.03
C ARG A 523 -2.21 -56.35 21.39
N SER A 524 -2.14 -55.62 22.51
CA SER A 524 -0.91 -54.95 22.95
C SER A 524 0.18 -55.96 23.29
N THR A 525 -0.16 -57.07 23.96
CA THR A 525 0.78 -58.14 24.27
C THR A 525 1.26 -58.82 22.99
N PHE A 526 0.37 -59.09 22.04
CA PHE A 526 0.75 -59.65 20.75
C PHE A 526 1.75 -58.74 20.01
N LEU A 527 1.46 -57.43 19.86
CA LEU A 527 2.33 -56.49 19.17
C LEU A 527 3.72 -56.43 19.79
N LEU A 528 3.78 -56.37 21.13
CA LEU A 528 5.03 -56.33 21.88
C LEU A 528 5.86 -57.62 21.66
N GLN A 529 5.24 -58.81 21.83
CA GLN A 529 5.90 -60.10 21.68
C GLN A 529 6.29 -60.40 20.24
N PHE A 530 5.44 -60.05 19.29
CA PHE A 530 5.72 -60.21 17.86
C PHE A 530 6.95 -59.41 17.46
N LYS A 531 7.01 -58.13 17.87
CA LYS A 531 8.17 -57.25 17.63
C LYS A 531 9.44 -57.79 18.33
N ARG A 532 9.30 -58.29 19.56
CA ARG A 532 10.44 -58.88 20.31
C ARG A 532 11.03 -60.09 19.59
N VAL A 533 10.20 -60.97 19.04
CA VAL A 533 10.62 -62.24 18.40
C VAL A 533 11.11 -62.01 16.98
N THR A 534 10.40 -61.17 16.20
CA THR A 534 10.67 -61.01 14.75
C THR A 534 11.50 -59.75 14.42
N GLY A 535 11.63 -58.81 15.35
CA GLY A 535 12.19 -57.48 15.11
C GLY A 535 11.26 -56.53 14.38
N LEU A 536 10.12 -56.97 13.88
CA LEU A 536 9.15 -56.23 13.10
C LEU A 536 7.80 -56.14 13.81
N THR A 537 7.05 -55.11 13.59
CA THR A 537 5.62 -55.14 13.96
C THR A 537 4.86 -56.02 12.97
N PRO A 538 3.70 -56.64 13.36
CA PRO A 538 2.91 -57.45 12.45
C PRO A 538 2.55 -56.73 11.13
N SER A 539 2.29 -55.41 11.18
CA SER A 539 2.00 -54.64 9.97
C SER A 539 3.22 -54.43 9.07
N GLU A 540 4.40 -54.28 9.66
CA GLU A 540 5.67 -54.18 8.91
C GLU A 540 6.02 -55.54 8.30
N TYR A 541 5.77 -56.65 9.02
CA TYR A 541 5.96 -58.02 8.55
C TYR A 541 5.07 -58.33 7.34
N GLN A 542 3.77 -57.96 7.40
CA GLN A 542 2.85 -58.13 6.25
C GLN A 542 3.25 -57.28 5.05
N ARG A 543 3.74 -56.04 5.27
CA ARG A 543 4.23 -55.17 4.18
C ARG A 543 5.49 -55.78 3.52
N ALA A 544 6.43 -56.28 4.32
CA ALA A 544 7.63 -56.91 3.81
C ALA A 544 7.28 -58.16 2.97
N GLN A 545 6.33 -58.99 3.44
CA GLN A 545 5.83 -60.13 2.71
C GLN A 545 5.22 -59.76 1.34
N LYS A 546 4.41 -58.70 1.30
CA LYS A 546 3.82 -58.22 0.04
C LYS A 546 4.87 -57.71 -0.94
N SER A 547 5.92 -57.05 -0.43
CA SER A 547 7.03 -56.52 -1.23
C SER A 547 7.94 -57.62 -1.77
N ASP A 548 8.05 -58.77 -1.10
CA ASP A 548 8.86 -59.94 -1.53
C ASP A 548 8.15 -60.80 -2.59
N ARG A 549 6.82 -60.68 -2.70
CA ARG A 549 5.98 -61.41 -3.68
C ARG A 549 5.68 -60.59 -4.95
N SER A 550 5.98 -59.26 -4.95
CA SER A 550 5.85 -58.39 -6.11
C SER A 550 7.17 -58.20 -6.84
#